data_ba68f5a11b8ae4c7091eb56302978f2d
#
_entry.id   ba68f5a11b8ae4c7091eb56302978f2d
#
_cell.length_a   1.000
_cell.length_b   1.000
_cell.length_c   1.000
_cell.angle_alpha   90.00
_cell.angle_beta   90.00
_cell.angle_gamma   90.00
#
_symmetry.space_group_name_H-M   'P 1'
#
loop_
_entity.id
_entity.type
_entity.pdbx_description
1 polymer ?
#
loop_
_entity_poly.entity_id
_entity_poly.type
_entity_poly.pdbx_seq_one_letter_code
_entity_poly.pdbx_strand_id
1 'polypeptide(L)'
;LKQLDVLRGIAIVLVLGRHLPYYEKYTGIGDWFFKLWEQVGWIGVDLFFVLSGFLVSGLLFKEYQSSGKINLRLFLIRRGFKIYPAYYLLILCTIVFYFFVLNHTLSAKVVWVQLLFLQNYSFLLWGHTWSLAVEEHFYFLIGLFLLICSKKKLSDPFKVLTGAFFFVAIACLMMRLLNFFYGNGLYA
;
A
#
# COMPACT_ATOMS: atom_id res chain seq x y z
N LEU A 1 18.28 10.19 -0.77
CA LEU A 1 19.21 9.40 0.08
C LEU A 1 19.50 8.09 -0.65
N LYS A 2 20.70 7.95 -1.23
CA LYS A 2 21.11 6.78 -2.06
C LYS A 2 20.80 5.43 -1.37
N GLN A 3 20.99 5.34 -0.06
CA GLN A 3 20.71 4.13 0.72
C GLN A 3 19.22 3.71 0.69
N LEU A 4 18.31 4.66 0.75
CA LEU A 4 16.87 4.38 0.67
C LEU A 4 16.45 3.94 -0.74
N ASP A 5 17.13 4.44 -1.77
CA ASP A 5 16.85 4.02 -3.15
C ASP A 5 17.37 2.59 -3.39
N VAL A 6 18.51 2.21 -2.77
CA VAL A 6 18.98 0.81 -2.77
C VAL A 6 17.99 -0.12 -2.07
N LEU A 7 17.52 0.26 -0.88
CA LEU A 7 16.51 -0.54 -0.17
C LEU A 7 15.21 -0.71 -0.96
N ARG A 8 14.77 0.34 -1.67
CA ARG A 8 13.63 0.23 -2.59
C ARG A 8 13.90 -0.73 -3.74
N GLY A 9 15.11 -0.67 -4.31
CA GLY A 9 15.53 -1.61 -5.35
C GLY A 9 15.48 -3.06 -4.86
N ILE A 10 15.98 -3.32 -3.66
CA ILE A 10 15.91 -4.65 -3.03
C ILE A 10 14.45 -5.06 -2.83
N ALA A 11 13.60 -4.17 -2.31
CA ALA A 11 12.18 -4.44 -2.12
C ALA A 11 11.49 -4.81 -3.44
N ILE A 12 11.78 -4.10 -4.55
CA ILE A 12 11.26 -4.42 -5.89
C ILE A 12 11.69 -5.82 -6.32
N VAL A 13 12.97 -6.15 -6.18
CA VAL A 13 13.48 -7.48 -6.57
C VAL A 13 12.80 -8.58 -5.76
N LEU A 14 12.59 -8.39 -4.46
CA LEU A 14 11.86 -9.35 -3.63
C LEU A 14 10.42 -9.54 -4.09
N VAL A 15 9.68 -8.43 -4.32
CA VAL A 15 8.30 -8.48 -4.81
C VAL A 15 8.18 -9.13 -6.17
N LEU A 16 9.14 -8.88 -7.08
CA LEU A 16 9.16 -9.57 -8.38
C LEU A 16 9.23 -11.08 -8.22
N GLY A 17 10.07 -11.59 -7.30
CA GLY A 17 10.14 -13.02 -7.01
C GLY A 17 8.81 -13.62 -6.59
N ARG A 18 8.01 -12.90 -5.81
CA ARG A 18 6.66 -13.33 -5.39
C ARG A 18 5.68 -13.49 -6.55
N HIS A 19 5.86 -12.72 -7.61
CA HIS A 19 4.95 -12.69 -8.76
C HIS A 19 5.46 -13.47 -9.97
N LEU A 20 6.62 -14.13 -9.86
CA LEU A 20 7.08 -15.02 -10.92
C LEU A 20 6.17 -16.25 -10.99
N PRO A 21 5.68 -16.61 -12.20
CA PRO A 21 4.91 -17.83 -12.37
C PRO A 21 5.83 -19.04 -12.09
N TYR A 22 5.62 -19.70 -10.95
CA TYR A 22 6.33 -20.92 -10.63
C TYR A 22 5.70 -22.08 -11.41
N TYR A 23 6.45 -22.60 -12.36
CA TYR A 23 6.11 -23.87 -13.01
C TYR A 23 6.84 -25.01 -12.29
N GLU A 24 6.09 -25.95 -11.72
CA GLU A 24 6.62 -27.16 -11.02
C GLU A 24 7.58 -28.05 -11.86
N LYS A 25 8.04 -27.54 -12.99
CA LYS A 25 8.81 -28.27 -13.99
C LYS A 25 10.33 -28.23 -13.79
N TYR A 26 10.80 -27.43 -12.84
CA TYR A 26 12.23 -27.33 -12.56
C TYR A 26 12.62 -28.24 -11.40
N THR A 27 13.35 -29.32 -11.70
CA THR A 27 13.97 -30.19 -10.71
C THR A 27 15.43 -29.79 -10.54
N GLY A 28 15.83 -29.39 -9.32
CA GLY A 28 17.21 -29.06 -9.02
C GLY A 28 17.43 -27.86 -8.11
N ILE A 29 18.69 -27.41 -8.02
CA ILE A 29 19.10 -26.27 -7.17
C ILE A 29 18.37 -24.98 -7.57
N GLY A 30 18.07 -24.79 -8.87
CA GLY A 30 17.30 -23.65 -9.35
C GLY A 30 15.89 -23.59 -8.79
N ASP A 31 15.23 -24.73 -8.64
CA ASP A 31 13.88 -24.84 -8.08
C ASP A 31 13.81 -24.38 -6.64
N TRP A 32 14.76 -24.81 -5.81
CA TRP A 32 14.86 -24.36 -4.42
C TRP A 32 15.04 -22.85 -4.31
N PHE A 33 15.89 -22.25 -5.17
CA PHE A 33 16.12 -20.81 -5.18
C PHE A 33 14.85 -20.04 -5.52
N PHE A 34 14.10 -20.44 -6.56
CA PHE A 34 12.87 -19.75 -6.96
C PHE A 34 11.76 -19.90 -5.91
N LYS A 35 11.62 -21.07 -5.31
CA LYS A 35 10.70 -21.29 -4.17
C LYS A 35 11.02 -20.38 -2.99
N LEU A 36 12.29 -20.32 -2.61
CA LEU A 36 12.74 -19.45 -1.53
C LEU A 36 12.43 -17.98 -1.86
N TRP A 37 12.73 -17.54 -3.09
CA TRP A 37 12.48 -16.18 -3.53
C TRP A 37 10.97 -15.84 -3.52
N GLU A 38 10.13 -16.74 -3.99
CA GLU A 38 8.68 -16.60 -3.91
C GLU A 38 8.20 -16.47 -2.45
N GLN A 39 8.69 -17.31 -1.55
CA GLN A 39 8.31 -17.26 -0.13
C GLN A 39 8.78 -15.99 0.56
N VAL A 40 10.01 -15.55 0.29
CA VAL A 40 10.60 -14.34 0.89
C VAL A 40 10.04 -13.06 0.28
N GLY A 41 9.42 -13.12 -0.87
CA GLY A 41 8.92 -11.96 -1.61
C GLY A 41 7.94 -11.06 -0.85
N TRP A 42 7.21 -11.61 0.13
CA TRP A 42 6.34 -10.83 1.02
C TRP A 42 7.10 -9.78 1.83
N ILE A 43 8.33 -10.08 2.24
CA ILE A 43 9.19 -9.13 2.99
C ILE A 43 9.42 -7.84 2.16
N GLY A 44 9.44 -7.96 0.83
CA GLY A 44 9.55 -6.80 -0.05
C GLY A 44 8.39 -5.83 0.10
N VAL A 45 7.16 -6.31 0.28
CA VAL A 45 5.98 -5.46 0.51
C VAL A 45 6.07 -4.77 1.86
N ASP A 46 6.43 -5.51 2.92
CA ASP A 46 6.61 -4.94 4.27
C ASP A 46 7.70 -3.87 4.26
N LEU A 47 8.81 -4.12 3.57
CA LEU A 47 9.89 -3.15 3.41
C LEU A 47 9.42 -1.89 2.68
N PHE A 48 8.58 -2.03 1.64
CA PHE A 48 7.96 -0.88 0.98
C PHE A 48 7.09 -0.06 1.93
N PHE A 49 6.25 -0.69 2.74
CA PHE A 49 5.40 0.01 3.70
C PHE A 49 6.22 0.78 4.73
N VAL A 50 7.27 0.15 5.28
CA VAL A 50 8.18 0.82 6.22
C VAL A 50 8.89 2.01 5.57
N LEU A 51 9.43 1.84 4.37
CA LEU A 51 10.10 2.92 3.63
C LEU A 51 9.15 4.05 3.26
N SER A 52 7.94 3.74 2.81
CA SER A 52 6.91 4.74 2.51
C SER A 52 6.50 5.51 3.75
N GLY A 53 6.23 4.82 4.85
CA GLY A 53 5.90 5.45 6.13
C GLY A 53 7.01 6.36 6.63
N PHE A 54 8.27 5.89 6.62
CA PHE A 54 9.43 6.66 7.04
C PHE A 54 9.65 7.92 6.20
N LEU A 55 9.61 7.79 4.87
CA LEU A 55 9.84 8.91 3.96
C LEU A 55 8.73 9.96 4.01
N VAL A 56 7.49 9.51 4.08
CA VAL A 56 6.34 10.42 4.16
C VAL A 56 6.34 11.16 5.49
N SER A 57 6.50 10.43 6.59
CA SER A 57 6.57 11.04 7.91
C SER A 57 7.73 12.01 8.03
N GLY A 58 8.91 11.66 7.50
CA GLY A 58 10.08 12.52 7.50
C GLY A 58 9.90 13.81 6.67
N LEU A 59 9.22 13.74 5.52
CA LEU A 59 8.91 14.92 4.72
C LEU A 59 7.92 15.85 5.43
N LEU A 60 6.85 15.29 5.99
CA LEU A 60 5.82 16.06 6.70
C LEU A 60 6.40 16.69 7.98
N PHE A 61 7.27 15.96 8.69
CA PHE A 61 7.97 16.47 9.86
C PHE A 61 8.88 17.65 9.51
N LYS A 62 9.68 17.52 8.44
CA LYS A 62 10.53 18.62 7.96
C LYS A 62 9.72 19.85 7.58
N GLU A 63 8.62 19.68 6.86
CA GLU A 63 7.74 20.76 6.46
C GLU A 63 7.16 21.46 7.70
N TYR A 64 6.70 20.69 8.67
CA TYR A 64 6.18 21.24 9.93
C TYR A 64 7.25 22.00 10.72
N GLN A 65 8.46 21.45 10.86
CA GLN A 65 9.56 22.12 11.56
C GLN A 65 9.97 23.45 10.90
N SER A 66 9.94 23.52 9.57
CA SER A 66 10.39 24.70 8.83
C SER A 66 9.36 25.81 8.75
N SER A 67 8.05 25.48 8.72
CA SER A 67 6.97 26.44 8.45
C SER A 67 5.91 26.52 9.56
N GLY A 68 5.94 25.62 10.54
CA GLY A 68 4.90 25.46 11.56
C GLY A 68 3.55 24.99 11.00
N LYS A 69 3.48 24.68 9.70
CA LYS A 69 2.25 24.29 9.00
C LYS A 69 2.56 23.15 8.02
N ILE A 70 1.55 22.37 7.70
CA ILE A 70 1.62 21.31 6.68
C ILE A 70 0.65 21.65 5.56
N ASN A 71 1.15 21.70 4.32
CA ASN A 71 0.31 21.88 3.15
C ASN A 71 -0.17 20.51 2.64
N LEU A 72 -1.23 19.99 3.26
CA LEU A 72 -1.81 18.70 2.91
C LEU A 72 -2.19 18.59 1.43
N ARG A 73 -2.76 19.65 0.86
CA ARG A 73 -3.16 19.68 -0.56
C ARG A 73 -1.94 19.43 -1.47
N LEU A 74 -0.85 20.13 -1.24
CA LEU A 74 0.37 19.98 -2.02
C LEU A 74 1.00 18.60 -1.83
N PHE A 75 0.97 18.08 -0.61
CA PHE A 75 1.43 16.74 -0.30
C PHE A 75 0.66 15.68 -1.09
N LEU A 76 -0.67 15.68 -1.05
CA LEU A 76 -1.52 14.71 -1.76
C LEU A 76 -1.36 14.83 -3.28
N ILE A 77 -1.29 16.05 -3.82
CA ILE A 77 -1.05 16.28 -5.25
C ILE A 77 0.28 15.66 -5.68
N ARG A 78 1.38 15.93 -4.96
CA ARG A 78 2.71 15.38 -5.29
C ARG A 78 2.76 13.85 -5.23
N ARG A 79 2.00 13.24 -4.34
CA ARG A 79 1.86 11.78 -4.25
C ARG A 79 1.02 11.22 -5.39
N GLY A 80 -0.13 11.83 -5.62
CA GLY A 80 -1.01 11.43 -6.72
C GLY A 80 -0.31 11.45 -8.07
N PHE A 81 0.43 12.50 -8.39
CA PHE A 81 1.18 12.57 -9.66
C PHE A 81 2.26 11.48 -9.82
N LYS A 82 2.73 10.88 -8.74
CA LYS A 82 3.67 9.75 -8.82
C LYS A 82 2.99 8.41 -9.06
N ILE A 83 1.78 8.22 -8.55
CA ILE A 83 1.11 6.92 -8.48
C ILE A 83 -0.01 6.84 -9.54
N TYR A 84 -0.88 7.83 -9.60
CA TYR A 84 -2.12 7.79 -10.38
C TYR A 84 -1.92 7.63 -11.89
N PRO A 85 -0.94 8.29 -12.55
CA PRO A 85 -0.80 8.14 -14.00
C PRO A 85 -0.53 6.70 -14.42
N ALA A 86 0.40 6.02 -13.74
CA ALA A 86 0.74 4.64 -14.04
C ALA A 86 -0.41 3.68 -13.67
N TYR A 87 -1.04 3.92 -12.51
CA TYR A 87 -2.14 3.09 -12.03
C TYR A 87 -3.39 3.18 -12.93
N TYR A 88 -3.80 4.39 -13.28
CA TYR A 88 -4.96 4.57 -14.16
C TYR A 88 -4.69 4.13 -15.59
N LEU A 89 -3.45 4.24 -16.05
CA LEU A 89 -3.04 3.66 -17.33
C LEU A 89 -3.18 2.13 -17.30
N LEU A 90 -2.76 1.47 -16.22
CA LEU A 90 -2.94 0.03 -16.05
C LEU A 90 -4.42 -0.36 -16.09
N ILE A 91 -5.30 0.36 -15.38
CA ILE A 91 -6.74 0.11 -15.39
C ILE A 91 -7.30 0.29 -16.82
N LEU A 92 -6.93 1.38 -17.50
CA LEU A 92 -7.38 1.64 -18.86
C LEU A 92 -6.95 0.52 -19.82
N CYS A 93 -5.68 0.13 -19.79
CA CYS A 93 -5.17 -0.98 -20.60
C CYS A 93 -5.91 -2.29 -20.29
N THR A 94 -6.24 -2.53 -19.01
CA THR A 94 -7.01 -3.71 -18.61
C THR A 94 -8.43 -3.68 -19.18
N ILE A 95 -9.12 -2.54 -19.11
CA ILE A 95 -10.48 -2.40 -19.68
C ILE A 95 -10.45 -2.66 -21.19
N VAL A 96 -9.47 -2.05 -21.88
CA VAL A 96 -9.27 -2.23 -23.34
C VAL A 96 -8.98 -3.70 -23.66
N PHE A 97 -8.12 -4.36 -22.90
CA PHE A 97 -7.79 -5.77 -23.08
C PHE A 97 -9.02 -6.67 -22.90
N TYR A 98 -9.79 -6.47 -21.83
CA TYR A 98 -11.01 -7.22 -21.58
C TYR A 98 -12.03 -7.04 -22.73
N PHE A 99 -12.19 -5.82 -23.21
CA PHE A 99 -13.14 -5.52 -24.29
C PHE A 99 -12.72 -6.11 -25.64
N PHE A 100 -11.48 -5.87 -26.07
CA PHE A 100 -11.04 -6.23 -27.43
C PHE A 100 -10.48 -7.65 -27.54
N VAL A 101 -9.86 -8.20 -26.49
CA VAL A 101 -9.19 -9.50 -26.55
C VAL A 101 -10.06 -10.60 -25.96
N LEU A 102 -10.68 -10.35 -24.83
CA LEU A 102 -11.50 -11.35 -24.14
C LEU A 102 -12.99 -11.29 -24.55
N ASN A 103 -13.40 -10.29 -25.35
CA ASN A 103 -14.80 -10.02 -25.71
C ASN A 103 -15.74 -9.95 -24.49
N HIS A 104 -15.23 -9.46 -23.36
CA HIS A 104 -15.96 -9.28 -22.11
C HIS A 104 -15.91 -7.83 -21.65
N THR A 105 -17.00 -7.36 -21.03
CA THR A 105 -17.05 -6.04 -20.41
C THR A 105 -16.91 -6.17 -18.90
N LEU A 106 -16.04 -5.37 -18.31
CA LEU A 106 -15.95 -5.24 -16.85
C LEU A 106 -17.19 -4.52 -16.33
N SER A 107 -17.77 -5.00 -15.22
CA SER A 107 -18.88 -4.29 -14.61
C SER A 107 -18.44 -2.91 -14.10
N ALA A 108 -19.31 -1.91 -14.20
CA ALA A 108 -19.03 -0.55 -13.73
C ALA A 108 -18.62 -0.54 -12.24
N LYS A 109 -19.22 -1.42 -11.43
CA LYS A 109 -18.87 -1.56 -10.00
C LYS A 109 -17.40 -1.94 -9.81
N VAL A 110 -16.88 -2.91 -10.56
CA VAL A 110 -15.48 -3.33 -10.48
C VAL A 110 -14.56 -2.17 -10.87
N VAL A 111 -14.88 -1.45 -11.96
CA VAL A 111 -14.08 -0.30 -12.39
C VAL A 111 -14.06 0.80 -11.33
N TRP A 112 -15.20 1.19 -10.77
CA TRP A 112 -15.26 2.22 -9.72
C TRP A 112 -14.51 1.82 -8.46
N VAL A 113 -14.58 0.56 -8.05
CA VAL A 113 -13.83 0.03 -6.90
C VAL A 113 -12.32 0.20 -7.11
N GLN A 114 -11.82 -0.09 -8.31
CA GLN A 114 -10.40 0.11 -8.64
C GLN A 114 -10.05 1.61 -8.67
N LEU A 115 -10.84 2.44 -9.37
CA LEU A 115 -10.56 3.87 -9.49
C LEU A 115 -10.49 4.59 -8.14
N LEU A 116 -11.22 4.11 -7.15
CA LEU A 116 -11.28 4.68 -5.79
C LEU A 116 -10.35 3.99 -4.78
N PHE A 117 -9.48 3.07 -5.23
CA PHE A 117 -8.59 2.27 -4.36
C PHE A 117 -9.33 1.46 -3.29
N LEU A 118 -10.56 1.03 -3.57
CA LEU A 118 -11.40 0.25 -2.65
C LEU A 118 -11.35 -1.26 -2.91
N GLN A 119 -10.43 -1.72 -3.77
CA GLN A 119 -10.31 -3.12 -4.18
C GLN A 119 -10.09 -4.09 -3.02
N ASN A 120 -9.49 -3.66 -1.93
CA ASN A 120 -9.26 -4.50 -0.74
C ASN A 120 -10.55 -4.85 0.01
N TYR A 121 -11.63 -4.12 -0.23
CA TYR A 121 -12.93 -4.34 0.42
C TYR A 121 -13.96 -5.00 -0.48
N SER A 122 -13.62 -5.28 -1.74
CA SER A 122 -14.56 -5.84 -2.71
C SER A 122 -13.88 -6.78 -3.70
N PHE A 123 -13.49 -6.29 -4.88
CA PHE A 123 -12.94 -7.11 -5.95
C PHE A 123 -11.54 -6.66 -6.35
N LEU A 124 -10.58 -7.57 -6.31
CA LEU A 124 -9.25 -7.40 -6.85
C LEU A 124 -9.26 -7.77 -8.33
N LEU A 125 -9.07 -6.78 -9.20
CA LEU A 125 -8.85 -7.02 -10.62
C LEU A 125 -7.44 -7.59 -10.86
N TRP A 126 -6.46 -7.03 -10.15
CA TRP A 126 -5.08 -7.47 -10.12
C TRP A 126 -4.62 -7.70 -8.69
N GLY A 127 -4.20 -8.94 -8.39
CA GLY A 127 -3.82 -9.32 -7.02
C GLY A 127 -2.74 -8.44 -6.39
N HIS A 128 -1.79 -7.93 -7.19
CA HIS A 128 -0.69 -7.10 -6.70
C HIS A 128 -1.09 -5.65 -6.35
N THR A 129 -2.29 -5.19 -6.72
CA THR A 129 -2.71 -3.81 -6.47
C THR A 129 -3.23 -3.57 -5.04
N TRP A 130 -3.38 -4.62 -4.23
CA TRP A 130 -3.85 -4.51 -2.85
C TRP A 130 -2.95 -3.63 -1.98
N SER A 131 -1.64 -3.77 -2.15
CA SER A 131 -0.66 -3.01 -1.36
C SER A 131 -0.68 -1.52 -1.70
N LEU A 132 -0.95 -1.18 -2.97
CA LEU A 132 -1.10 0.19 -3.41
C LEU A 132 -2.32 0.87 -2.76
N ALA A 133 -3.45 0.15 -2.64
CA ALA A 133 -4.63 0.67 -1.94
C ALA A 133 -4.36 0.91 -0.45
N VAL A 134 -3.64 0.01 0.22
CA VAL A 134 -3.21 0.21 1.62
C VAL A 134 -2.35 1.48 1.76
N GLU A 135 -1.42 1.69 0.84
CA GLU A 135 -0.54 2.86 0.84
C GLU A 135 -1.33 4.17 0.63
N GLU A 136 -2.30 4.20 -0.28
CA GLU A 136 -3.16 5.36 -0.51
C GLU A 136 -4.05 5.67 0.71
N HIS A 137 -4.64 4.64 1.33
CA HIS A 137 -5.38 4.83 2.57
C HIS A 137 -4.50 5.39 3.70
N PHE A 138 -3.26 4.92 3.82
CA PHE A 138 -2.31 5.46 4.78
C PHE A 138 -2.02 6.95 4.52
N TYR A 139 -1.77 7.36 3.27
CA TYR A 139 -1.52 8.75 2.94
C TYR A 139 -2.72 9.65 3.23
N PHE A 140 -3.91 9.17 2.93
CA PHE A 140 -5.14 9.89 3.24
C PHE A 140 -5.34 10.03 4.76
N LEU A 141 -5.18 8.95 5.52
CA LEU A 141 -5.38 8.94 6.97
C LEU A 141 -4.35 9.81 7.70
N ILE A 142 -3.05 9.71 7.37
CA ILE A 142 -2.03 10.55 7.99
C ILE A 142 -2.25 12.02 7.65
N GLY A 143 -2.65 12.32 6.41
CA GLY A 143 -2.99 13.66 6.00
C GLY A 143 -4.18 14.24 6.76
N LEU A 144 -5.26 13.48 6.88
CA LEU A 144 -6.44 13.87 7.64
C LEU A 144 -6.13 14.07 9.13
N PHE A 145 -5.34 13.16 9.73
CA PHE A 145 -4.88 13.29 11.10
C PHE A 145 -4.13 14.60 11.34
N LEU A 146 -3.17 14.91 10.50
CA LEU A 146 -2.37 16.14 10.61
C LEU A 146 -3.22 17.41 10.36
N LEU A 147 -4.21 17.34 9.49
CA LEU A 147 -5.18 18.43 9.29
C LEU A 147 -5.98 18.70 10.57
N ILE A 148 -6.46 17.64 11.23
CA ILE A 148 -7.20 17.75 12.50
C ILE A 148 -6.30 18.34 13.58
N CYS A 149 -5.06 17.86 13.71
CA CYS A 149 -4.09 18.39 14.67
C CYS A 149 -3.79 19.88 14.45
N SER A 150 -3.63 20.29 13.19
CA SER A 150 -3.41 21.69 12.81
C SER A 150 -4.60 22.57 13.18
N LYS A 151 -5.83 22.13 12.92
CA LYS A 151 -7.04 22.86 13.30
C LYS A 151 -7.20 23.01 14.82
N LYS A 152 -6.82 21.98 15.58
CA LYS A 152 -6.86 22.00 17.06
C LYS A 152 -5.71 22.78 17.69
N LYS A 153 -4.79 23.36 16.89
CA LYS A 153 -3.61 24.11 17.35
C LYS A 153 -2.78 23.32 18.39
N LEU A 154 -2.64 22.02 18.20
CA LEU A 154 -1.83 21.18 19.06
C LEU A 154 -0.37 21.63 18.98
N SER A 155 0.27 21.79 20.14
CA SER A 155 1.66 22.25 20.24
C SER A 155 2.66 21.30 19.54
N ASP A 156 2.35 20.01 19.51
CA ASP A 156 3.18 19.00 18.86
C ASP A 156 2.31 17.85 18.32
N PRO A 157 1.94 17.86 17.03
CA PRO A 157 1.12 16.81 16.43
C PRO A 157 1.83 15.46 16.39
N PHE A 158 3.17 15.42 16.43
CA PHE A 158 3.91 14.16 16.32
C PHE A 158 3.92 13.37 17.63
N LYS A 159 3.83 14.04 18.80
CA LYS A 159 3.60 13.34 20.09
C LYS A 159 2.25 12.63 20.12
N VAL A 160 1.23 13.27 19.56
CA VAL A 160 -0.11 12.67 19.48
C VAL A 160 -0.12 11.50 18.47
N LEU A 161 0.67 11.57 17.40
CA LEU A 161 0.81 10.50 16.41
C LEU A 161 1.31 9.20 17.06
N THR A 162 2.27 9.27 17.98
CA THR A 162 2.78 8.09 18.70
C THR A 162 1.66 7.41 19.50
N GLY A 163 0.87 8.18 20.25
CA GLY A 163 -0.29 7.65 20.99
C GLY A 163 -1.36 7.05 20.06
N ALA A 164 -1.68 7.73 18.97
CA ALA A 164 -2.62 7.24 17.97
C ALA A 164 -2.14 5.93 17.32
N PHE A 165 -0.84 5.80 17.03
CA PHE A 165 -0.25 4.57 16.51
C PHE A 165 -0.46 3.38 17.46
N PHE A 166 -0.14 3.52 18.72
CA PHE A 166 -0.35 2.46 19.72
C PHE A 166 -1.84 2.11 19.87
N PHE A 167 -2.72 3.10 19.88
CA PHE A 167 -4.16 2.86 19.93
C PHE A 167 -4.64 2.02 18.72
N VAL A 168 -4.26 2.41 17.50
CA VAL A 168 -4.63 1.68 16.28
C VAL A 168 -4.02 0.27 16.27
N ALA A 169 -2.75 0.13 16.66
CA ALA A 169 -2.08 -1.17 16.74
C ALA A 169 -2.78 -2.13 17.71
N ILE A 170 -3.16 -1.63 18.91
CA ILE A 170 -3.90 -2.43 19.88
C ILE A 170 -5.31 -2.77 19.35
N ALA A 171 -6.02 -1.82 18.75
CA ALA A 171 -7.34 -2.06 18.17
C ALA A 171 -7.29 -3.12 17.05
N CYS A 172 -6.31 -3.04 16.15
CA CYS A 172 -6.09 -4.04 15.11
C CYS A 172 -5.76 -5.43 15.71
N LEU A 173 -4.91 -5.48 16.74
CA LEU A 173 -4.60 -6.73 17.42
C LEU A 173 -5.84 -7.33 18.09
N MET A 174 -6.62 -6.52 18.78
CA MET A 174 -7.87 -6.96 19.41
C MET A 174 -8.87 -7.50 18.38
N MET A 175 -9.06 -6.79 17.26
CA MET A 175 -9.93 -7.26 16.19
C MET A 175 -9.44 -8.58 15.58
N ARG A 176 -8.14 -8.76 15.44
CA ARG A 176 -7.54 -9.99 14.93
C ARG A 176 -7.74 -11.15 15.90
N LEU A 177 -7.56 -10.92 17.20
CA LEU A 177 -7.83 -11.91 18.25
C LEU A 177 -9.33 -12.27 18.32
N LEU A 178 -10.22 -11.29 18.25
CA LEU A 178 -11.65 -11.54 18.20
C LEU A 178 -12.05 -12.40 16.98
N ASN A 179 -11.52 -12.07 15.81
CA ASN A 179 -11.72 -12.90 14.61
C ASN A 179 -11.18 -14.33 14.76
N PHE A 180 -10.05 -14.49 15.42
CA PHE A 180 -9.45 -15.81 15.68
C PHE A 180 -10.31 -16.63 16.65
N PHE A 181 -10.82 -16.02 17.72
CA PHE A 181 -11.60 -16.75 18.76
C PHE A 181 -13.09 -16.89 18.42
N TYR A 182 -13.69 -15.93 17.73
CA TYR A 182 -15.13 -15.88 17.47
C TYR A 182 -15.51 -15.97 15.98
N GLY A 183 -14.55 -15.75 15.08
CA GLY A 183 -14.76 -15.89 13.63
C GLY A 183 -14.81 -17.35 13.23
N ASN A 184 -15.99 -17.91 13.06
CA ASN A 184 -16.19 -19.24 12.49
C ASN A 184 -15.64 -19.29 11.06
N GLY A 185 -14.33 -19.53 10.91
CA GLY A 185 -13.73 -19.98 9.65
C GLY A 185 -14.04 -19.22 8.34
N LEU A 186 -14.40 -17.92 8.39
CA LEU A 186 -14.76 -17.14 7.20
C LEU A 186 -13.58 -16.84 6.28
N TYR A 187 -12.37 -17.26 6.64
CA TYR A 187 -11.15 -17.15 5.82
C TYR A 187 -10.25 -18.40 6.01
N ALA A 188 -10.82 -19.57 5.84
CA ALA A 188 -10.05 -20.80 5.60
C ALA A 188 -9.85 -21.01 4.10
#